data_3e3a8d2f0821474747edf8a3e67a5926
#
_entry.id   3e3a8d2f0821474747edf8a3e67a5926
#
_cell.length_a   1.000
_cell.length_b   1.000
_cell.length_c   1.000
_cell.angle_alpha   90.00
_cell.angle_beta   90.00
_cell.angle_gamma   90.00
#
_symmetry.space_group_name_H-M   'P 1'
#
loop_
_entity.id
_entity.type
_entity.pdbx_description
1 polymer ?
#
loop_
_entity_poly.entity_id
_entity_poly.type
_entity_poly.pdbx_seq_one_letter_code
_entity_poly.pdbx_strand_id
1 'polypeptide(L)'
;MKNINHLKTNYKIVPLSENERGRAVHFIEKYESECTALMEQIQQSAEDVFVLKEIDRDIFCALFFIRTKSTLMYFIPFTKSEKKKNYNHSEIIKMEKEITKFISKLSLFCVYGEESGGILINSILKKCKKNLIISKEYFLMTNDFSNELYKKELILDKQIFVKKCSFDDIESLIELERGYRLEEVSVTGIPESDALLRMLLEKALQKQIIFSALYSDSSNEVIAKVATNARGKNFYQIGGVFTKKEFRNKGIMFNLMIQFMNYIHSENKKATLFVNIHNEPAKKVYEKLGFILIGKYRISYFQK
;
A
#
# COMPACT_ATOMS: atom_id res chain seq x y z
N MET A 1 0.73 -46.86 -22.10
CA MET A 1 0.74 -45.40 -22.33
C MET A 1 -0.58 -44.84 -21.86
N LYS A 2 -0.64 -44.23 -20.67
CA LYS A 2 -1.86 -43.60 -20.17
C LYS A 2 -1.97 -42.23 -20.85
N ASN A 3 -2.99 -42.07 -21.70
CA ASN A 3 -3.42 -40.76 -22.20
C ASN A 3 -3.76 -39.88 -20.98
N ILE A 4 -2.87 -39.01 -20.59
CA ILE A 4 -3.20 -37.89 -19.71
C ILE A 4 -4.00 -36.93 -20.58
N ASN A 5 -5.31 -37.06 -20.53
CA ASN A 5 -6.23 -36.06 -21.04
C ASN A 5 -5.81 -34.75 -20.38
N HIS A 6 -5.19 -33.84 -21.16
CA HIS A 6 -5.01 -32.43 -20.76
C HIS A 6 -6.43 -31.84 -20.62
N LEU A 7 -7.00 -31.98 -19.41
CA LEU A 7 -8.19 -31.24 -19.03
C LEU A 7 -7.91 -29.76 -19.37
N LYS A 8 -8.76 -29.18 -20.22
CA LYS A 8 -8.68 -27.81 -20.68
C LYS A 8 -8.91 -26.90 -19.46
N THR A 9 -7.84 -26.66 -18.67
CA THR A 9 -7.89 -25.80 -17.48
C THR A 9 -8.59 -24.49 -17.83
N ASN A 10 -9.68 -24.20 -17.13
CA ASN A 10 -10.54 -23.05 -17.38
C ASN A 10 -10.32 -22.00 -16.26
N TYR A 11 -9.93 -20.81 -16.64
CA TYR A 11 -9.73 -19.67 -15.72
C TYR A 11 -10.82 -18.63 -15.92
N LYS A 12 -11.35 -18.06 -14.83
CA LYS A 12 -12.32 -16.97 -14.87
C LYS A 12 -12.07 -15.97 -13.75
N ILE A 13 -12.34 -14.70 -14.03
CA ILE A 13 -12.45 -13.68 -12.99
C ILE A 13 -13.91 -13.56 -12.60
N VAL A 14 -14.19 -13.79 -11.32
CA VAL A 14 -15.52 -13.73 -10.72
C VAL A 14 -15.53 -12.84 -9.49
N PRO A 15 -16.65 -12.21 -9.12
CA PRO A 15 -16.78 -11.54 -7.83
C PRO A 15 -16.48 -12.51 -6.68
N LEU A 16 -15.80 -12.05 -5.65
CA LEU A 16 -15.60 -12.82 -4.43
C LEU A 16 -16.92 -12.87 -3.65
N SER A 17 -17.35 -14.07 -3.30
CA SER A 17 -18.51 -14.20 -2.43
C SER A 17 -18.12 -14.02 -0.96
N GLU A 18 -19.07 -13.58 -0.12
CA GLU A 18 -18.81 -13.38 1.31
C GLU A 18 -18.35 -14.68 1.99
N ASN A 19 -18.90 -15.83 1.56
CA ASN A 19 -18.51 -17.15 2.09
C ASN A 19 -17.05 -17.52 1.75
N GLU A 20 -16.48 -16.94 0.71
CA GLU A 20 -15.10 -17.21 0.27
C GLU A 20 -14.10 -16.19 0.83
N ARG A 21 -14.56 -15.16 1.53
CA ARG A 21 -13.71 -14.10 2.08
C ARG A 21 -12.59 -14.65 2.96
N GLY A 22 -12.88 -15.63 3.82
CA GLY A 22 -11.87 -16.31 4.65
C GLY A 22 -10.78 -17.01 3.82
N ARG A 23 -11.15 -17.61 2.67
CA ARG A 23 -10.19 -18.24 1.73
C ARG A 23 -9.31 -17.18 1.05
N ALA A 24 -9.88 -16.03 0.68
CA ALA A 24 -9.12 -14.92 0.08
C ALA A 24 -8.12 -14.34 1.07
N VAL A 25 -8.50 -14.13 2.34
CA VAL A 25 -7.58 -13.75 3.42
C VAL A 25 -6.43 -14.76 3.53
N HIS A 26 -6.74 -16.06 3.63
CA HIS A 26 -5.72 -17.10 3.73
C HIS A 26 -4.79 -17.15 2.50
N PHE A 27 -5.35 -16.94 1.31
CA PHE A 27 -4.57 -16.94 0.06
C PHE A 27 -3.48 -15.87 0.03
N ILE A 28 -3.76 -14.64 0.55
CA ILE A 28 -2.80 -13.54 0.54
C ILE A 28 -2.04 -13.36 1.86
N GLU A 29 -2.39 -14.07 2.92
CA GLU A 29 -1.82 -13.88 4.25
C GLU A 29 -0.28 -13.97 4.27
N LYS A 30 0.30 -14.95 3.58
CA LYS A 30 1.75 -15.12 3.47
C LYS A 30 2.47 -14.04 2.63
N TYR A 31 1.70 -13.21 1.92
CA TYR A 31 2.19 -12.11 1.09
C TYR A 31 1.69 -10.75 1.60
N GLU A 32 1.12 -10.73 2.80
CA GLU A 32 0.44 -9.55 3.32
C GLU A 32 1.32 -8.31 3.34
N SER A 33 2.62 -8.45 3.65
CA SER A 33 3.58 -7.32 3.59
C SER A 33 3.64 -6.63 2.23
N GLU A 34 3.26 -7.33 1.15
CA GLU A 34 3.25 -6.80 -0.21
C GLU A 34 1.89 -6.24 -0.64
N CYS A 35 0.82 -6.64 0.05
CA CYS A 35 -0.56 -6.31 -0.31
C CYS A 35 -1.43 -5.95 0.91
N THR A 36 -0.84 -5.31 1.93
CA THR A 36 -1.52 -4.94 3.19
C THR A 36 -2.82 -4.18 2.96
N ALA A 37 -2.84 -3.23 2.00
CA ALA A 37 -4.05 -2.48 1.69
C ALA A 37 -5.17 -3.38 1.09
N LEU A 38 -4.81 -4.37 0.27
CA LEU A 38 -5.76 -5.35 -0.25
C LEU A 38 -6.26 -6.28 0.88
N MET A 39 -5.37 -6.70 1.79
CA MET A 39 -5.75 -7.47 2.98
C MET A 39 -6.78 -6.72 3.82
N GLU A 40 -6.54 -5.44 4.12
CA GLU A 40 -7.49 -4.60 4.87
C GLU A 40 -8.87 -4.57 4.22
N GLN A 41 -8.94 -4.38 2.88
CA GLN A 41 -10.23 -4.35 2.17
C GLN A 41 -10.96 -5.69 2.25
N ILE A 42 -10.27 -6.80 2.01
CA ILE A 42 -10.86 -8.14 2.06
C ILE A 42 -11.33 -8.49 3.47
N GLN A 43 -10.63 -8.05 4.52
CA GLN A 43 -11.07 -8.26 5.90
C GLN A 43 -12.37 -7.51 6.22
N GLN A 44 -12.61 -6.36 5.60
CA GLN A 44 -13.81 -5.56 5.84
C GLN A 44 -15.02 -6.06 5.05
N SER A 45 -14.83 -6.44 3.78
CA SER A 45 -15.93 -6.83 2.88
C SER A 45 -15.40 -7.63 1.69
N ALA A 46 -16.25 -8.48 1.11
CA ALA A 46 -16.02 -9.08 -0.22
C ALA A 46 -16.49 -8.16 -1.37
N GLU A 47 -17.18 -7.06 -1.07
CA GLU A 47 -17.68 -6.11 -2.07
C GLU A 47 -16.54 -5.51 -2.89
N ASP A 48 -16.75 -5.39 -4.20
CA ASP A 48 -15.74 -4.91 -5.17
C ASP A 48 -14.43 -5.70 -5.21
N VAL A 49 -14.38 -6.87 -4.56
CA VAL A 49 -13.28 -7.83 -4.66
C VAL A 49 -13.58 -8.88 -5.73
N PHE A 50 -12.60 -9.13 -6.58
CA PHE A 50 -12.68 -10.11 -7.65
C PHE A 50 -11.53 -11.12 -7.53
N VAL A 51 -11.78 -12.35 -7.89
CA VAL A 51 -10.78 -13.41 -7.83
C VAL A 51 -10.63 -14.08 -9.19
N LEU A 52 -9.39 -14.20 -9.66
CA LEU A 52 -9.07 -15.11 -10.76
C LEU A 52 -9.02 -16.53 -10.22
N LYS A 53 -9.91 -17.39 -10.69
CA LYS A 53 -10.02 -18.79 -10.30
C LYS A 53 -9.68 -19.71 -11.45
N GLU A 54 -9.02 -20.79 -11.12
CA GLU A 54 -9.09 -22.03 -11.88
C GLU A 54 -10.38 -22.74 -11.50
N ILE A 55 -11.32 -22.83 -12.43
CA ILE A 55 -12.70 -23.23 -12.15
C ILE A 55 -12.77 -24.74 -11.79
N ASP A 56 -12.04 -25.57 -12.52
CA ASP A 56 -12.15 -27.03 -12.40
C ASP A 56 -11.64 -27.55 -11.04
N ARG A 57 -10.64 -26.87 -10.46
CA ARG A 57 -10.05 -27.22 -9.15
C ARG A 57 -10.42 -26.24 -8.04
N ASP A 58 -11.20 -25.20 -8.35
CA ASP A 58 -11.57 -24.12 -7.45
C ASP A 58 -10.36 -23.47 -6.73
N ILE A 59 -9.28 -23.18 -7.50
CA ILE A 59 -8.03 -22.59 -6.97
C ILE A 59 -7.97 -21.09 -7.24
N PHE A 60 -7.65 -20.29 -6.23
CA PHE A 60 -7.40 -18.86 -6.37
C PHE A 60 -6.01 -18.61 -6.97
N CYS A 61 -5.95 -17.81 -8.05
CA CYS A 61 -4.71 -17.49 -8.78
C CYS A 61 -4.29 -16.04 -8.64
N ALA A 62 -5.24 -15.11 -8.51
CA ALA A 62 -4.99 -13.68 -8.28
C ALA A 62 -6.20 -13.03 -7.62
N LEU A 63 -5.99 -11.86 -7.00
CA LEU A 63 -7.04 -11.03 -6.40
C LEU A 63 -6.96 -9.61 -6.92
N PHE A 64 -8.13 -8.99 -7.06
CA PHE A 64 -8.33 -7.64 -7.54
C PHE A 64 -9.36 -6.95 -6.64
N PHE A 65 -9.14 -5.67 -6.34
CA PHE A 65 -10.11 -4.83 -5.66
C PHE A 65 -10.30 -3.53 -6.44
N ILE A 66 -11.55 -3.16 -6.71
CA ILE A 66 -11.91 -1.96 -7.46
C ILE A 66 -12.45 -0.90 -6.51
N ARG A 67 -11.61 0.08 -6.18
CA ARG A 67 -12.01 1.20 -5.35
C ARG A 67 -12.59 2.32 -6.21
N THR A 68 -13.79 2.81 -5.83
CA THR A 68 -14.44 3.98 -6.49
C THR A 68 -14.55 3.86 -8.01
N LYS A 69 -14.70 2.64 -8.55
CA LYS A 69 -14.83 2.32 -9.98
C LYS A 69 -13.65 2.75 -10.88
N SER A 70 -12.62 3.38 -10.34
CA SER A 70 -11.51 3.95 -11.14
C SER A 70 -10.12 3.60 -10.64
N THR A 71 -10.02 2.94 -9.48
CA THR A 71 -8.74 2.54 -8.89
C THR A 71 -8.70 1.03 -8.70
N LEU A 72 -7.70 0.38 -9.26
CA LEU A 72 -7.48 -1.06 -9.15
C LEU A 72 -6.30 -1.37 -8.24
N MET A 73 -6.54 -2.10 -7.16
CA MET A 73 -5.52 -2.83 -6.43
C MET A 73 -5.46 -4.26 -6.94
N TYR A 74 -4.29 -4.84 -6.98
CA TYR A 74 -4.12 -6.21 -7.44
C TYR A 74 -3.06 -6.94 -6.63
N PHE A 75 -3.18 -8.26 -6.60
CA PHE A 75 -2.12 -9.18 -6.21
C PHE A 75 -2.13 -10.38 -7.16
N ILE A 76 -1.04 -10.53 -7.94
CA ILE A 76 -0.94 -11.48 -9.06
C ILE A 76 0.31 -12.35 -8.85
N PRO A 77 0.30 -13.32 -7.92
CA PRO A 77 1.51 -14.06 -7.53
C PRO A 77 2.16 -14.87 -8.66
N PHE A 78 1.42 -15.29 -9.67
CA PHE A 78 1.98 -16.06 -10.78
C PHE A 78 2.88 -15.24 -11.71
N THR A 79 2.91 -13.91 -11.59
CA THR A 79 3.88 -13.07 -12.33
C THR A 79 5.27 -13.09 -11.71
N LYS A 80 5.40 -13.51 -10.44
CA LYS A 80 6.66 -13.62 -9.74
C LYS A 80 7.47 -14.82 -10.25
N SER A 81 8.77 -14.65 -10.42
CA SER A 81 9.66 -15.67 -10.96
C SER A 81 9.60 -17.01 -10.21
N GLU A 82 9.46 -16.96 -8.88
CA GLU A 82 9.35 -18.14 -8.02
C GLU A 82 8.07 -18.94 -8.24
N LYS A 83 6.95 -18.26 -8.53
CA LYS A 83 5.62 -18.86 -8.70
C LYS A 83 5.29 -19.17 -10.15
N LYS A 84 5.92 -18.45 -11.08
CA LYS A 84 5.74 -18.69 -12.51
C LYS A 84 6.06 -20.13 -12.90
N LYS A 85 6.99 -20.77 -12.20
CA LYS A 85 7.37 -22.19 -12.41
C LYS A 85 6.25 -23.19 -12.12
N ASN A 86 5.22 -22.79 -11.35
CA ASN A 86 4.08 -23.65 -11.01
C ASN A 86 3.02 -23.73 -12.12
N TYR A 87 3.15 -22.89 -13.16
CA TYR A 87 2.22 -22.81 -14.27
C TYR A 87 2.96 -23.01 -15.58
N ASN A 88 2.36 -23.77 -16.49
CA ASN A 88 2.90 -23.86 -17.85
C ASN A 88 2.55 -22.61 -18.67
N HIS A 89 3.21 -22.45 -19.81
CA HIS A 89 3.05 -21.27 -20.67
C HIS A 89 1.59 -21.08 -21.15
N SER A 90 0.90 -22.16 -21.49
CA SER A 90 -0.51 -22.12 -21.94
C SER A 90 -1.45 -21.64 -20.82
N GLU A 91 -1.20 -22.04 -19.58
CA GLU A 91 -1.98 -21.58 -18.42
C GLU A 91 -1.80 -20.08 -18.15
N ILE A 92 -0.56 -19.60 -18.22
CA ILE A 92 -0.25 -18.18 -18.07
C ILE A 92 -0.99 -17.36 -19.14
N ILE A 93 -0.93 -17.77 -20.40
CA ILE A 93 -1.65 -17.08 -21.49
C ILE A 93 -3.16 -17.02 -21.23
N LYS A 94 -3.76 -18.12 -20.74
CA LYS A 94 -5.20 -18.16 -20.42
C LYS A 94 -5.55 -17.19 -19.28
N MET A 95 -4.75 -17.17 -18.21
CA MET A 95 -4.92 -16.24 -17.09
C MET A 95 -4.78 -14.78 -17.54
N GLU A 96 -3.76 -14.44 -18.32
CA GLU A 96 -3.56 -13.11 -18.88
C GLU A 96 -4.72 -12.69 -19.79
N LYS A 97 -5.28 -13.60 -20.59
CA LYS A 97 -6.46 -13.34 -21.41
C LYS A 97 -7.69 -12.99 -20.58
N GLU A 98 -7.94 -13.70 -19.48
CA GLU A 98 -9.05 -13.38 -18.59
C GLU A 98 -8.83 -12.05 -17.85
N ILE A 99 -7.60 -11.74 -17.42
CA ILE A 99 -7.27 -10.44 -16.84
C ILE A 99 -7.50 -9.33 -17.87
N THR A 100 -7.07 -9.52 -19.11
CA THR A 100 -7.28 -8.56 -20.20
C THR A 100 -8.77 -8.30 -20.42
N LYS A 101 -9.59 -9.36 -20.50
CA LYS A 101 -11.04 -9.25 -20.65
C LYS A 101 -11.72 -8.53 -19.49
N PHE A 102 -11.24 -8.72 -18.27
CA PHE A 102 -11.73 -8.04 -17.09
C PHE A 102 -11.37 -6.55 -17.12
N ILE A 103 -10.09 -6.24 -17.28
CA ILE A 103 -9.56 -4.86 -17.24
C ILE A 103 -10.09 -4.01 -18.39
N SER A 104 -10.29 -4.59 -19.58
CA SER A 104 -10.78 -3.84 -20.75
C SER A 104 -12.16 -3.21 -20.54
N LYS A 105 -12.94 -3.72 -19.59
CA LYS A 105 -14.28 -3.21 -19.24
C LYS A 105 -14.24 -2.09 -18.20
N LEU A 106 -13.08 -1.82 -17.60
CA LEU A 106 -12.92 -0.87 -16.51
C LEU A 106 -12.45 0.50 -17.02
N SER A 107 -12.96 1.57 -16.42
CA SER A 107 -12.48 2.94 -16.63
C SER A 107 -11.47 3.30 -15.54
N LEU A 108 -10.23 2.79 -15.66
CA LEU A 108 -9.21 2.96 -14.63
C LEU A 108 -8.46 4.27 -14.81
N PHE A 109 -8.32 4.99 -13.68
CA PHE A 109 -7.44 6.15 -13.53
C PHE A 109 -6.15 5.78 -12.80
N CYS A 110 -6.21 4.89 -11.82
CA CYS A 110 -5.05 4.51 -11.01
C CYS A 110 -4.99 2.98 -10.85
N VAL A 111 -3.80 2.41 -10.97
CA VAL A 111 -3.55 1.00 -10.67
C VAL A 111 -2.32 0.88 -9.79
N TYR A 112 -2.36 0.03 -8.76
CA TYR A 112 -1.22 -0.17 -7.89
C TYR A 112 -1.17 -1.55 -7.24
N GLY A 113 0.05 -2.01 -7.03
CA GLY A 113 0.38 -3.30 -6.46
C GLY A 113 1.87 -3.61 -6.59
N GLU A 114 2.25 -4.83 -6.31
CA GLU A 114 3.62 -5.29 -6.48
C GLU A 114 4.09 -5.15 -7.96
N GLU A 115 5.39 -4.98 -8.16
CA GLU A 115 5.95 -4.55 -9.46
C GLU A 115 5.67 -5.53 -10.60
N SER A 116 5.79 -6.84 -10.35
CA SER A 116 5.65 -7.84 -11.41
C SER A 116 4.24 -7.90 -11.98
N GLY A 117 3.22 -7.84 -11.11
CA GLY A 117 1.81 -7.68 -11.53
C GLY A 117 1.57 -6.32 -12.20
N GLY A 118 2.23 -5.25 -11.72
CA GLY A 118 2.13 -3.92 -12.31
C GLY A 118 2.66 -3.86 -13.75
N ILE A 119 3.74 -4.56 -14.04
CA ILE A 119 4.27 -4.69 -15.41
C ILE A 119 3.23 -5.35 -16.32
N LEU A 120 2.61 -6.46 -15.85
CA LEU A 120 1.54 -7.13 -16.60
C LEU A 120 0.34 -6.22 -16.83
N ILE A 121 -0.18 -5.57 -15.78
CA ILE A 121 -1.36 -4.69 -15.86
C ILE A 121 -1.08 -3.51 -16.80
N ASN A 122 0.08 -2.85 -16.70
CA ASN A 122 0.45 -1.75 -17.58
C ASN A 122 0.55 -2.20 -19.05
N SER A 123 1.09 -3.40 -19.31
CA SER A 123 1.12 -3.98 -20.67
C SER A 123 -0.29 -4.22 -21.21
N ILE A 124 -1.20 -4.73 -20.40
CA ILE A 124 -2.60 -4.94 -20.77
C ILE A 124 -3.29 -3.60 -21.06
N LEU A 125 -3.16 -2.60 -20.20
CA LEU A 125 -3.77 -1.29 -20.38
C LEU A 125 -3.26 -0.59 -21.63
N LYS A 126 -1.96 -0.72 -21.94
CA LYS A 126 -1.37 -0.23 -23.21
C LYS A 126 -2.02 -0.90 -24.42
N LYS A 127 -2.22 -2.23 -24.39
CA LYS A 127 -2.93 -2.96 -25.46
C LYS A 127 -4.40 -2.52 -25.59
N CYS A 128 -5.03 -2.12 -24.49
CA CYS A 128 -6.38 -1.55 -24.44
C CYS A 128 -6.41 -0.05 -24.84
N LYS A 129 -5.32 0.51 -25.37
CA LYS A 129 -5.17 1.91 -25.80
C LYS A 129 -5.41 2.92 -24.66
N LYS A 130 -5.12 2.56 -23.42
CA LYS A 130 -5.13 3.49 -22.28
C LYS A 130 -3.81 4.24 -22.21
N ASN A 131 -3.88 5.57 -22.17
CA ASN A 131 -2.71 6.44 -22.14
C ASN A 131 -2.19 6.54 -20.71
N LEU A 132 -0.95 6.09 -20.50
CA LEU A 132 -0.23 6.25 -19.25
C LEU A 132 0.18 7.72 -19.08
N ILE A 133 -0.21 8.33 -17.96
CA ILE A 133 0.23 9.68 -17.56
C ILE A 133 1.59 9.59 -16.88
N ILE A 134 1.67 8.79 -15.82
CA ILE A 134 2.89 8.60 -15.02
C ILE A 134 2.87 7.24 -14.34
N SER A 135 4.05 6.65 -14.17
CA SER A 135 4.26 5.46 -13.34
C SER A 135 5.34 5.76 -12.32
N LYS A 136 4.99 5.67 -11.03
CA LYS A 136 5.90 5.87 -9.91
C LYS A 136 6.35 4.52 -9.37
N GLU A 137 7.65 4.37 -9.12
CA GLU A 137 8.25 3.15 -8.56
C GLU A 137 8.69 3.40 -7.11
N TYR A 138 8.49 2.39 -6.29
CA TYR A 138 8.81 2.42 -4.88
C TYR A 138 9.57 1.17 -4.46
N PHE A 139 10.50 1.32 -3.54
CA PHE A 139 10.99 0.20 -2.75
C PHE A 139 9.92 -0.21 -1.73
N LEU A 140 9.63 -1.49 -1.66
CA LEU A 140 8.77 -2.07 -0.65
C LEU A 140 9.66 -2.60 0.48
N MET A 141 9.46 -2.10 1.69
CA MET A 141 10.26 -2.45 2.85
C MET A 141 9.39 -2.96 3.98
N THR A 142 9.92 -3.85 4.81
CA THR A 142 9.23 -4.43 5.95
C THR A 142 10.09 -4.45 7.20
N ASN A 143 9.44 -4.43 8.37
CA ASN A 143 10.05 -4.65 9.66
C ASN A 143 9.15 -5.58 10.49
N ASP A 144 9.71 -6.72 10.91
CA ASP A 144 9.02 -7.72 11.73
C ASP A 144 9.36 -7.60 13.22
N PHE A 145 10.10 -6.54 13.57
CA PHE A 145 10.58 -6.25 14.92
C PHE A 145 11.54 -7.30 15.51
N SER A 146 12.08 -8.20 14.72
CA SER A 146 13.14 -9.13 15.15
C SER A 146 14.44 -8.41 15.54
N ASN A 147 14.63 -7.18 15.01
CA ASN A 147 15.75 -6.31 15.34
C ASN A 147 15.31 -5.26 16.37
N GLU A 148 15.91 -5.26 17.56
CA GLU A 148 15.56 -4.38 18.68
C GLU A 148 15.97 -2.90 18.52
N LEU A 149 16.31 -2.45 17.30
CA LEU A 149 16.70 -1.05 17.04
C LEU A 149 15.63 -0.03 17.45
N TYR A 150 14.36 -0.42 17.47
CA TYR A 150 13.24 0.41 17.93
C TYR A 150 13.20 0.60 19.45
N LYS A 151 13.97 -0.21 20.23
CA LYS A 151 14.08 -0.09 21.69
C LYS A 151 15.14 0.93 22.14
N LYS A 152 15.88 1.54 21.22
CA LYS A 152 16.88 2.56 21.57
C LYS A 152 16.21 3.73 22.25
N GLU A 153 16.76 4.14 23.39
CA GLU A 153 16.34 5.35 24.07
C GLU A 153 16.40 6.55 23.13
N LEU A 154 15.30 7.27 23.12
CA LEU A 154 15.14 8.45 22.31
C LEU A 154 15.89 9.60 22.97
N ILE A 155 16.95 10.08 22.33
CA ILE A 155 17.48 11.42 22.61
C ILE A 155 16.57 12.39 21.83
N LEU A 156 15.37 12.61 22.35
CA LEU A 156 14.53 13.69 21.87
C LEU A 156 15.10 15.01 22.40
N ASP A 157 15.21 16.00 21.55
CA ASP A 157 15.27 17.38 21.99
C ASP A 157 14.08 17.59 22.95
N LYS A 158 14.35 18.15 24.15
CA LYS A 158 13.33 18.39 25.18
C LYS A 158 12.15 19.24 24.69
N GLN A 159 12.33 19.89 23.57
CA GLN A 159 11.30 20.72 22.91
C GLN A 159 10.42 19.94 21.93
N ILE A 160 10.65 18.63 21.71
CA ILE A 160 9.86 17.84 20.76
C ILE A 160 9.00 16.84 21.51
N PHE A 161 7.67 16.96 21.35
CA PHE A 161 6.68 16.06 21.89
C PHE A 161 6.04 15.24 20.76
N VAL A 162 5.84 13.97 20.99
CA VAL A 162 5.14 13.08 20.07
C VAL A 162 3.82 12.66 20.68
N LYS A 163 2.74 12.74 19.90
CA LYS A 163 1.42 12.27 20.34
C LYS A 163 0.69 11.50 19.25
N LYS A 164 -0.21 10.62 19.69
CA LYS A 164 -1.25 10.04 18.84
C LYS A 164 -2.31 11.09 18.60
N CYS A 165 -2.67 11.34 17.35
CA CYS A 165 -3.64 12.37 16.98
C CYS A 165 -5.09 11.89 17.16
N SER A 166 -5.97 12.84 17.45
CA SER A 166 -7.43 12.72 17.55
C SER A 166 -8.11 13.66 16.55
N PHE A 167 -9.44 13.69 16.55
CA PHE A 167 -10.21 14.64 15.74
C PHE A 167 -9.94 16.09 16.10
N ASP A 168 -9.57 16.39 17.34
CA ASP A 168 -9.23 17.74 17.80
C ASP A 168 -7.94 18.29 17.15
N ASP A 169 -7.14 17.41 16.56
CA ASP A 169 -5.86 17.77 15.93
C ASP A 169 -6.00 18.11 14.44
N ILE A 170 -7.17 17.97 13.83
CA ILE A 170 -7.39 18.12 12.39
C ILE A 170 -6.84 19.44 11.88
N GLU A 171 -7.19 20.55 12.52
CA GLU A 171 -6.78 21.90 12.07
C GLU A 171 -5.27 22.05 12.05
N SER A 172 -4.56 21.52 13.06
CA SER A 172 -3.10 21.55 13.15
C SER A 172 -2.40 20.64 12.13
N LEU A 173 -3.11 19.62 11.62
CA LEU A 173 -2.60 18.66 10.63
C LEU A 173 -2.78 19.12 9.18
N ILE A 174 -3.67 20.09 8.90
CA ILE A 174 -4.01 20.52 7.52
C ILE A 174 -2.76 20.92 6.74
N GLU A 175 -1.90 21.73 7.32
CA GLU A 175 -0.68 22.20 6.64
C GLU A 175 0.28 21.07 6.32
N LEU A 176 0.49 20.12 7.25
CA LEU A 176 1.32 18.94 7.02
C LEU A 176 0.72 18.02 5.95
N GLU A 177 -0.60 17.83 5.98
CA GLU A 177 -1.30 17.05 4.96
C GLU A 177 -1.17 17.69 3.58
N ARG A 178 -1.32 19.00 3.49
CA ARG A 178 -1.10 19.76 2.25
C ARG A 178 0.31 19.58 1.71
N GLY A 179 1.33 19.76 2.56
CA GLY A 179 2.73 19.60 2.17
C GLY A 179 3.04 18.18 1.72
N TYR A 180 2.59 17.17 2.47
CA TYR A 180 2.72 15.77 2.10
C TYR A 180 2.07 15.46 0.74
N ARG A 181 0.85 15.92 0.53
CA ARG A 181 0.12 15.62 -0.70
C ARG A 181 0.73 16.29 -1.91
N LEU A 182 1.23 17.51 -1.78
CA LEU A 182 1.95 18.20 -2.85
C LEU A 182 3.23 17.49 -3.25
N GLU A 183 4.02 16.99 -2.29
CA GLU A 183 5.30 16.36 -2.58
C GLU A 183 5.17 14.91 -3.05
N GLU A 184 4.26 14.13 -2.45
CA GLU A 184 4.23 12.67 -2.64
C GLU A 184 3.02 12.18 -3.45
N VAL A 185 1.85 12.82 -3.32
CA VAL A 185 0.59 12.29 -3.87
C VAL A 185 0.19 12.98 -5.16
N SER A 186 0.30 14.30 -5.22
CA SER A 186 -0.22 15.10 -6.33
C SER A 186 0.42 14.70 -7.67
N VAL A 187 -0.41 14.58 -8.69
CA VAL A 187 0.00 14.40 -10.09
C VAL A 187 0.05 15.74 -10.82
N THR A 188 -0.77 16.69 -10.38
CA THR A 188 -0.93 18.01 -11.02
C THR A 188 -0.07 19.11 -10.39
N GLY A 189 0.44 18.90 -9.18
CA GLY A 189 1.15 19.92 -8.39
C GLY A 189 0.25 21.04 -7.86
N ILE A 190 -1.09 20.90 -7.99
CA ILE A 190 -2.05 21.90 -7.50
C ILE A 190 -2.42 21.56 -6.05
N PRO A 191 -2.33 22.55 -5.12
CA PRO A 191 -2.76 22.33 -3.74
C PRO A 191 -4.25 22.08 -3.63
N GLU A 192 -4.64 21.14 -2.76
CA GLU A 192 -6.04 20.90 -2.42
C GLU A 192 -6.56 21.95 -1.43
N SER A 193 -7.88 22.19 -1.45
CA SER A 193 -8.53 23.12 -0.53
C SER A 193 -8.53 22.59 0.91
N ASP A 194 -8.58 23.51 1.89
CA ASP A 194 -8.67 23.14 3.32
C ASP A 194 -9.88 22.26 3.61
N ALA A 195 -11.02 22.55 2.99
CA ALA A 195 -12.22 21.75 3.14
C ALA A 195 -12.03 20.30 2.70
N LEU A 196 -11.33 20.07 1.58
CA LEU A 196 -11.01 18.73 1.11
C LEU A 196 -10.01 18.06 2.04
N LEU A 197 -8.97 18.77 2.48
CA LEU A 197 -7.96 18.22 3.39
C LEU A 197 -8.57 17.85 4.73
N ARG A 198 -9.46 18.67 5.28
CA ARG A 198 -10.22 18.38 6.52
C ARG A 198 -11.03 17.08 6.36
N MET A 199 -11.82 16.97 5.30
CA MET A 199 -12.60 15.76 5.02
C MET A 199 -11.70 14.51 4.88
N LEU A 200 -10.52 14.63 4.27
CA LEU A 200 -9.58 13.52 4.13
C LEU A 200 -8.96 13.12 5.47
N LEU A 201 -8.59 14.10 6.31
CA LEU A 201 -8.05 13.85 7.66
C LEU A 201 -9.12 13.22 8.57
N GLU A 202 -10.37 13.69 8.53
CA GLU A 202 -11.48 13.07 9.25
C GLU A 202 -11.65 11.59 8.88
N LYS A 203 -11.69 11.28 7.59
CA LYS A 203 -11.74 9.88 7.10
C LYS A 203 -10.52 9.07 7.51
N ALA A 204 -9.35 9.68 7.49
CA ALA A 204 -8.12 9.02 7.91
C ALA A 204 -8.16 8.70 9.41
N LEU A 205 -8.54 9.64 10.27
CA LEU A 205 -8.64 9.42 11.72
C LEU A 205 -9.69 8.39 12.13
N GLN A 206 -10.75 8.22 11.33
CA GLN A 206 -11.75 7.16 11.56
C GLN A 206 -11.18 5.74 11.35
N LYS A 207 -10.24 5.57 10.43
CA LYS A 207 -9.78 4.26 9.98
C LYS A 207 -8.32 3.98 10.29
N GLN A 208 -7.52 5.03 10.34
CA GLN A 208 -6.06 4.95 10.43
C GLN A 208 -5.54 5.56 11.74
N ILE A 209 -4.31 5.25 12.06
CA ILE A 209 -3.61 5.76 13.21
C ILE A 209 -2.67 6.85 12.70
N ILE A 210 -2.74 8.04 13.30
CA ILE A 210 -1.88 9.17 12.99
C ILE A 210 -1.12 9.57 14.23
N PHE A 211 0.19 9.78 14.11
CA PHE A 211 1.05 10.39 15.11
C PHE A 211 1.65 11.67 14.57
N SER A 212 1.84 12.63 15.44
CA SER A 212 2.52 13.90 15.12
C SER A 212 3.61 14.22 16.11
N ALA A 213 4.59 14.98 15.64
CA ALA A 213 5.59 15.64 16.46
C ALA A 213 5.28 17.13 16.52
N LEU A 214 5.29 17.67 17.75
CA LEU A 214 5.07 19.08 18.05
C LEU A 214 6.37 19.70 18.55
N TYR A 215 6.63 20.93 18.15
CA TYR A 215 7.69 21.73 18.69
C TYR A 215 7.14 22.59 19.84
N SER A 216 7.64 22.35 21.05
CA SER A 216 7.18 23.05 22.25
C SER A 216 7.91 24.36 22.44
N ASP A 217 7.59 25.31 21.60
CA ASP A 217 7.81 26.72 21.85
C ASP A 217 6.45 27.40 22.18
N SER A 218 6.40 28.70 22.14
CA SER A 218 5.17 29.47 22.38
C SER A 218 4.04 29.14 21.39
N SER A 219 4.32 28.46 20.25
CA SER A 219 3.35 28.16 19.19
C SER A 219 2.73 26.76 19.28
N ASN A 220 3.38 25.79 19.96
CA ASN A 220 3.03 24.36 19.94
C ASN A 220 2.81 23.83 18.50
N GLU A 221 3.70 24.21 17.60
CA GLU A 221 3.59 23.93 16.18
C GLU A 221 3.71 22.44 15.88
N VAL A 222 2.81 21.91 15.05
CA VAL A 222 2.92 20.54 14.53
C VAL A 222 3.90 20.54 13.35
N ILE A 223 5.02 19.84 13.49
CA ILE A 223 6.17 19.91 12.58
C ILE A 223 6.40 18.65 11.75
N ALA A 224 5.86 17.53 12.19
CA ALA A 224 5.95 16.27 11.45
C ALA A 224 4.75 15.37 11.75
N LYS A 225 4.44 14.47 10.82
CA LYS A 225 3.43 13.43 10.99
C LYS A 225 3.83 12.11 10.35
N VAL A 226 3.23 11.03 10.85
CA VAL A 226 3.25 9.69 10.28
C VAL A 226 1.88 9.05 10.49
N ALA A 227 1.47 8.20 9.55
CA ALA A 227 0.19 7.51 9.65
C ALA A 227 0.28 6.06 9.20
N THR A 228 -0.74 5.25 9.51
CA THR A 228 -1.00 4.04 8.75
C THR A 228 -1.74 4.41 7.46
N ASN A 229 -1.42 3.74 6.35
CA ASN A 229 -2.20 3.80 5.10
C ASN A 229 -3.17 2.62 4.98
N ALA A 230 -2.85 1.52 5.65
CA ALA A 230 -3.68 0.33 5.75
C ALA A 230 -3.37 -0.45 7.02
N ARG A 231 -4.39 -1.13 7.56
CA ARG A 231 -4.32 -1.94 8.77
C ARG A 231 -4.76 -3.36 8.47
N GLY A 232 -3.80 -4.18 8.02
CA GLY A 232 -4.05 -5.58 7.67
C GLY A 232 -4.14 -6.51 8.88
N LYS A 233 -4.15 -7.82 8.61
CA LYS A 233 -4.26 -8.86 9.63
C LYS A 233 -3.01 -8.93 10.51
N ASN A 234 -1.83 -8.96 9.90
CA ASN A 234 -0.54 -9.09 10.58
C ASN A 234 0.36 -7.86 10.41
N PHE A 235 0.10 -7.03 9.39
CA PHE A 235 0.92 -5.88 9.05
C PHE A 235 0.11 -4.58 9.07
N TYR A 236 0.72 -3.52 9.59
CA TYR A 236 0.28 -2.15 9.32
C TYR A 236 1.20 -1.53 8.26
N GLN A 237 0.59 -0.95 7.24
CA GLN A 237 1.32 -0.23 6.21
C GLN A 237 1.48 1.23 6.61
N ILE A 238 2.72 1.65 6.81
CA ILE A 238 3.08 3.02 7.17
C ILE A 238 3.04 3.91 5.92
N GLY A 239 2.52 5.12 6.08
CA GLY A 239 2.50 6.16 5.06
C GLY A 239 2.22 7.53 5.66
N GLY A 240 1.92 8.52 4.82
CA GLY A 240 1.69 9.89 5.27
C GLY A 240 2.86 10.51 6.03
N VAL A 241 4.08 10.01 5.79
CA VAL A 241 5.31 10.42 6.46
C VAL A 241 5.74 11.77 5.91
N PHE A 242 5.74 12.81 6.74
CA PHE A 242 6.09 14.16 6.32
C PHE A 242 6.70 14.97 7.46
N THR A 243 7.73 15.76 7.15
CA THR A 243 8.32 16.75 8.06
C THR A 243 8.37 18.08 7.31
N LYS A 244 7.97 19.17 7.96
CA LYS A 244 8.11 20.54 7.44
C LYS A 244 9.57 20.79 7.03
N LYS A 245 9.78 21.50 5.92
CA LYS A 245 11.11 21.65 5.28
C LYS A 245 12.17 22.21 6.24
N GLU A 246 11.81 23.21 7.02
CA GLU A 246 12.65 23.90 8.00
C GLU A 246 13.06 23.03 9.19
N PHE A 247 12.34 21.93 9.41
CA PHE A 247 12.59 20.96 10.48
C PHE A 247 13.24 19.66 9.99
N ARG A 248 13.59 19.56 8.72
CA ARG A 248 14.27 18.36 8.16
C ARG A 248 15.72 18.28 8.63
N ASN A 249 16.30 17.09 8.53
CA ASN A 249 17.68 16.76 8.91
C ASN A 249 18.03 16.96 10.42
N LYS A 250 17.01 17.11 11.27
CA LYS A 250 17.16 17.26 12.73
C LYS A 250 16.80 15.99 13.51
N GLY A 251 16.66 14.82 12.84
CA GLY A 251 16.33 13.55 13.49
C GLY A 251 14.86 13.41 13.94
N ILE A 252 14.01 14.41 13.73
CA ILE A 252 12.62 14.43 14.20
C ILE A 252 11.82 13.24 13.68
N MET A 253 11.88 12.99 12.37
CA MET A 253 11.15 11.85 11.78
C MET A 253 11.65 10.49 12.30
N PHE A 254 12.94 10.35 12.53
CA PHE A 254 13.50 9.12 13.11
C PHE A 254 12.87 8.84 14.49
N ASN A 255 12.82 9.84 15.36
CA ASN A 255 12.24 9.73 16.69
C ASN A 255 10.72 9.50 16.66
N LEU A 256 9.99 10.23 15.81
CA LEU A 256 8.56 10.04 15.61
C LEU A 256 8.25 8.62 15.14
N MET A 257 9.03 8.11 14.19
CA MET A 257 8.89 6.74 13.69
C MET A 257 9.15 5.68 14.76
N ILE A 258 10.15 5.86 15.64
CA ILE A 258 10.37 4.91 16.74
C ILE A 258 9.13 4.81 17.63
N GLN A 259 8.54 5.92 18.04
CA GLN A 259 7.33 5.88 18.89
C GLN A 259 6.14 5.27 18.13
N PHE A 260 5.99 5.57 16.86
CA PHE A 260 4.96 4.98 16.02
C PHE A 260 5.15 3.46 15.84
N MET A 261 6.38 3.01 15.64
CA MET A 261 6.72 1.58 15.55
C MET A 261 6.51 0.85 16.87
N ASN A 262 6.85 1.47 18.01
CA ASN A 262 6.54 0.92 19.34
C ASN A 262 5.03 0.73 19.52
N TYR A 263 4.23 1.68 19.05
CA TYR A 263 2.77 1.53 19.05
C TYR A 263 2.33 0.35 18.17
N ILE A 264 2.83 0.24 16.94
CA ILE A 264 2.50 -0.89 16.04
C ILE A 264 2.89 -2.22 16.67
N HIS A 265 4.05 -2.30 17.31
CA HIS A 265 4.52 -3.50 17.99
C HIS A 265 3.63 -3.86 19.19
N SER A 266 3.19 -2.88 19.98
CA SER A 266 2.27 -3.11 21.11
C SER A 266 0.91 -3.67 20.67
N GLU A 267 0.49 -3.42 19.43
CA GLU A 267 -0.69 -4.02 18.79
C GLU A 267 -0.43 -5.45 18.24
N ASN A 268 0.75 -6.04 18.52
CA ASN A 268 1.20 -7.31 17.95
C ASN A 268 1.18 -7.34 16.41
N LYS A 269 1.52 -6.21 15.78
CA LYS A 269 1.58 -6.08 14.32
C LYS A 269 3.01 -5.86 13.86
N LYS A 270 3.29 -6.26 12.62
CA LYS A 270 4.50 -5.94 11.87
C LYS A 270 4.27 -4.69 11.03
N ALA A 271 5.36 -4.09 10.55
CA ALA A 271 5.29 -2.89 9.74
C ALA A 271 5.74 -3.13 8.30
N THR A 272 5.06 -2.49 7.36
CA THR A 272 5.51 -2.39 5.96
C THR A 272 5.36 -0.95 5.48
N LEU A 273 6.12 -0.54 4.48
CA LEU A 273 6.03 0.77 3.87
C LEU A 273 6.51 0.76 2.41
N PHE A 274 6.14 1.81 1.68
CA PHE A 274 6.73 2.12 0.37
C PHE A 274 7.55 3.40 0.49
N VAL A 275 8.72 3.41 -0.13
CA VAL A 275 9.54 4.62 -0.28
C VAL A 275 9.87 4.81 -1.76
N ASN A 276 9.66 6.04 -2.26
CA ASN A 276 10.01 6.37 -3.63
C ASN A 276 11.49 6.02 -3.88
N ILE A 277 11.79 5.33 -4.99
CA ILE A 277 13.16 4.86 -5.30
C ILE A 277 14.20 5.99 -5.34
N HIS A 278 13.75 7.24 -5.54
CA HIS A 278 14.60 8.44 -5.57
C HIS A 278 14.67 9.17 -4.21
N ASN A 279 13.93 8.72 -3.19
CA ASN A 279 13.94 9.34 -1.86
C ASN A 279 14.98 8.68 -0.94
N GLU A 280 16.27 8.87 -1.27
CA GLU A 280 17.39 8.33 -0.51
C GLU A 280 17.41 8.78 0.98
N PRO A 281 17.06 10.05 1.34
CA PRO A 281 16.99 10.43 2.74
C PRO A 281 15.98 9.60 3.56
N ALA A 282 14.79 9.38 3.03
CA ALA A 282 13.76 8.57 3.71
C ALA A 282 14.19 7.09 3.80
N LYS A 283 14.75 6.53 2.72
CA LYS A 283 15.26 5.16 2.70
C LYS A 283 16.29 4.94 3.81
N LYS A 284 17.28 5.84 3.96
CA LYS A 284 18.28 5.76 5.04
C LYS A 284 17.67 5.78 6.44
N VAL A 285 16.60 6.56 6.64
CA VAL A 285 15.86 6.56 7.92
C VAL A 285 15.24 5.21 8.17
N TYR A 286 14.57 4.61 7.19
CA TYR A 286 13.92 3.31 7.33
C TYR A 286 14.94 2.17 7.55
N GLU A 287 16.05 2.17 6.84
CA GLU A 287 17.15 1.20 7.06
C GLU A 287 17.70 1.30 8.49
N LYS A 288 17.93 2.51 9.00
CA LYS A 288 18.35 2.73 10.40
C LYS A 288 17.32 2.24 11.43
N LEU A 289 16.03 2.25 11.08
CA LEU A 289 14.94 1.71 11.89
C LEU A 289 14.77 0.19 11.77
N GLY A 290 15.63 -0.47 10.98
CA GLY A 290 15.61 -1.92 10.80
C GLY A 290 14.64 -2.41 9.73
N PHE A 291 14.14 -1.54 8.86
CA PHE A 291 13.39 -1.99 7.69
C PHE A 291 14.33 -2.64 6.66
N ILE A 292 13.89 -3.76 6.13
CA ILE A 292 14.59 -4.49 5.07
C ILE A 292 13.81 -4.39 3.75
N LEU A 293 14.55 -4.31 2.64
CA LEU A 293 13.97 -4.33 1.30
C LEU A 293 13.45 -5.74 0.97
N ILE A 294 12.17 -5.85 0.59
CA ILE A 294 11.55 -7.13 0.20
C ILE A 294 11.08 -7.16 -1.26
N GLY A 295 11.10 -6.04 -1.95
CA GLY A 295 10.67 -5.96 -3.33
C GLY A 295 10.44 -4.54 -3.80
N LYS A 296 9.71 -4.41 -4.89
CA LYS A 296 9.28 -3.14 -5.44
C LYS A 296 7.77 -3.07 -5.58
N TYR A 297 7.27 -1.86 -5.60
CA TYR A 297 5.86 -1.54 -5.73
C TYR A 297 5.67 -0.48 -6.81
N ARG A 298 4.54 -0.52 -7.51
CA ARG A 298 4.26 0.38 -8.62
C ARG A 298 2.90 1.02 -8.48
N ILE A 299 2.84 2.33 -8.73
CA ILE A 299 1.59 3.10 -8.84
C ILE A 299 1.59 3.77 -10.21
N SER A 300 0.61 3.45 -11.04
CA SER A 300 0.48 3.98 -12.40
C SER A 300 -0.84 4.72 -12.56
N TYR A 301 -0.78 5.91 -13.16
CA TYR A 301 -1.93 6.76 -13.45
C TYR A 301 -2.19 6.85 -14.94
N PHE A 302 -3.45 6.75 -15.32
CA PHE A 302 -3.90 6.72 -16.70
C PHE A 302 -4.89 7.85 -16.99
N GLN A 303 -4.96 8.28 -18.23
CA GLN A 303 -5.97 9.21 -18.68
C GLN A 303 -7.36 8.55 -18.57
N LYS A 304 -8.32 9.29 -18.03
CA LYS A 304 -9.71 8.84 -17.94
C LYS A 304 -10.37 8.72 -19.30
#